data_baa28283acd313d4f46b387d6982b897
#
_entry.id   baa28283acd313d4f46b387d6982b897
#
_cell.length_a   1.000
_cell.length_b   1.000
_cell.length_c   1.000
_cell.angle_alpha   90.00
_cell.angle_beta   90.00
_cell.angle_gamma   90.00
#
_symmetry.space_group_name_H-M   'P 1'
#
loop_
_entity.id
_entity.type
_entity.pdbx_description
1 polymer ?
#
loop_
_entity_poly.entity_id
_entity_poly.type
_entity_poly.pdbx_seq_one_letter_code
_entity_poly.pdbx_strand_id
1 'polypeptide(L)'
;AHIMTGVAGRGRGTENAEKTAEFLNVTRPRHVINFSMFLHQEAPLYRDIEQGNFLPADELENLMEEKCLLEHLQVDGLKYDGFHDFVQFRVRGTFPEDREKMLRKVEEAIEKNKKEKPVFAVI
;
A
#
# COMPACT_ATOMS: atom_id res chain seq x y z
N ALA A 1 7.25 0.68 12.63
CA ALA A 1 5.82 0.44 12.41
C ALA A 1 5.60 -0.49 11.22
N HIS A 2 4.67 -1.39 11.35
CA HIS A 2 4.24 -2.28 10.27
C HIS A 2 2.82 -1.88 9.88
N ILE A 3 2.61 -1.62 8.60
CA ILE A 3 1.30 -1.26 8.06
C ILE A 3 1.01 -2.12 6.83
N MET A 4 -0.21 -2.06 6.34
CA MET A 4 -0.64 -2.89 5.23
C MET A 4 -1.60 -2.11 4.34
N THR A 5 -1.31 -2.06 3.04
CA THR A 5 -2.24 -1.51 2.05
C THR A 5 -3.32 -2.53 1.71
N GLY A 6 -4.49 -2.04 1.33
CA GLY A 6 -5.61 -2.90 0.95
C GLY A 6 -6.57 -3.25 2.07
N VAL A 7 -6.23 -2.97 3.34
CA VAL A 7 -7.06 -3.36 4.50
C VAL A 7 -8.41 -2.67 4.52
N ALA A 8 -8.54 -1.49 3.92
CA ALA A 8 -9.80 -0.75 3.86
C ALA A 8 -10.74 -1.25 2.76
N GLY A 9 -10.25 -2.09 1.85
CA GLY A 9 -11.04 -2.62 0.76
C GLY A 9 -11.09 -1.72 -0.46
N ARG A 10 -11.83 -2.19 -1.45
CA ARG A 10 -11.96 -1.52 -2.76
C ARG A 10 -12.52 -0.10 -2.62
N GLY A 11 -11.86 0.85 -3.30
CA GLY A 11 -12.30 2.24 -3.36
C GLY A 11 -11.95 3.07 -2.13
N ARG A 12 -11.33 2.50 -1.09
CA ARG A 12 -11.04 3.20 0.16
C ARG A 12 -9.54 3.36 0.47
N GLY A 13 -8.70 2.99 -0.48
CA GLY A 13 -7.25 3.04 -0.27
C GLY A 13 -6.71 4.43 0.00
N THR A 14 -7.14 5.43 -0.78
CA THR A 14 -6.69 6.82 -0.62
C THR A 14 -7.07 7.37 0.75
N GLU A 15 -8.30 7.15 1.19
CA GLU A 15 -8.76 7.56 2.52
C GLU A 15 -7.91 6.91 3.61
N ASN A 16 -7.65 5.62 3.49
CA ASN A 16 -6.82 4.89 4.44
C ASN A 16 -5.39 5.42 4.47
N ALA A 17 -4.82 5.72 3.31
CA ALA A 17 -3.46 6.26 3.20
C ALA A 17 -3.34 7.62 3.90
N GLU A 18 -4.31 8.51 3.69
CA GLU A 18 -4.32 9.83 4.33
C GLU A 18 -4.39 9.71 5.84
N LYS A 19 -5.26 8.84 6.37
CA LYS A 19 -5.39 8.63 7.81
C LYS A 19 -4.17 7.95 8.41
N THR A 20 -3.59 7.00 7.72
CA THR A 20 -2.36 6.34 8.13
C THR A 20 -1.20 7.34 8.18
N ALA A 21 -1.05 8.18 7.15
CA ALA A 21 -0.03 9.21 7.13
C ALA A 21 -0.20 10.21 8.28
N GLU A 22 -1.43 10.64 8.55
CA GLU A 22 -1.74 11.54 9.67
C GLU A 22 -1.27 10.92 11.00
N PHE A 23 -1.58 9.66 11.23
CA PHE A 23 -1.14 8.93 12.43
C PHE A 23 0.38 8.83 12.52
N LEU A 24 1.04 8.45 11.43
CA LEU A 24 2.49 8.31 11.38
C LEU A 24 3.21 9.65 11.54
N ASN A 25 2.64 10.72 11.02
CA ASN A 25 3.22 12.07 11.15
C ASN A 25 3.19 12.53 12.61
N VAL A 26 2.22 12.08 13.40
CA VAL A 26 2.14 12.37 14.85
C VAL A 26 3.09 11.47 15.64
N THR A 27 3.09 10.17 15.38
CA THR A 27 3.88 9.18 16.14
C THR A 27 5.37 9.19 15.77
N ARG A 28 5.70 9.63 14.56
CA ARG A 28 7.06 9.81 14.05
C ARG A 28 7.96 8.58 14.23
N PRO A 29 7.59 7.42 13.66
CA PRO A 29 8.42 6.22 13.75
C PRO A 29 9.73 6.40 12.97
N ARG A 30 10.75 5.62 13.30
CA ARG A 30 12.03 5.61 12.56
C ARG A 30 11.97 4.75 11.31
N HIS A 31 11.12 3.72 11.35
CA HIS A 31 10.95 2.77 10.25
C HIS A 31 9.48 2.52 10.00
N VAL A 32 9.11 2.41 8.73
CA VAL A 32 7.81 1.91 8.31
C VAL A 32 8.02 0.80 7.31
N ILE A 33 7.42 -0.34 7.58
CA ILE A 33 7.35 -1.46 6.64
C ILE A 33 5.90 -1.58 6.20
N ASN A 34 5.66 -1.49 4.90
CA ASN A 34 4.33 -1.55 4.30
C ASN A 34 4.23 -2.78 3.40
N PHE A 35 3.25 -3.62 3.67
CA PHE A 35 2.93 -4.77 2.84
C PHE A 35 1.66 -4.50 2.06
N SER A 36 1.59 -4.99 0.83
CA SER A 36 0.31 -5.16 0.17
C SER A 36 -0.39 -6.38 0.79
N MET A 37 -1.64 -6.22 1.19
CA MET A 37 -2.40 -7.29 1.81
C MET A 37 -2.59 -8.45 0.82
N PHE A 38 -2.28 -9.65 1.27
CA PHE A 38 -2.64 -10.87 0.55
C PHE A 38 -3.47 -11.76 1.45
N LEU A 39 -4.37 -12.53 0.83
CA LEU A 39 -5.32 -13.37 1.55
C LEU A 39 -5.15 -14.84 1.20
N HIS A 40 -5.14 -15.66 2.23
CA HIS A 40 -5.25 -17.10 2.08
C HIS A 40 -6.73 -17.49 2.09
N GLN A 41 -7.12 -18.46 1.26
CA GLN A 41 -8.51 -18.91 1.18
C GLN A 41 -9.05 -19.47 2.50
N GLU A 42 -8.17 -19.89 3.39
CA GLU A 42 -8.54 -20.39 4.73
C GLU A 42 -8.70 -19.24 5.75
N ALA A 43 -8.30 -18.01 5.42
CA ALA A 43 -8.43 -16.88 6.35
C ALA A 43 -9.90 -16.52 6.55
N PRO A 44 -10.30 -16.11 7.78
CA PRO A 44 -11.70 -15.71 8.03
C PRO A 44 -12.20 -14.59 7.11
N LEU A 45 -11.34 -13.63 6.76
CA LEU A 45 -11.71 -12.53 5.86
C LEU A 45 -12.11 -13.02 4.47
N TYR A 46 -11.57 -14.15 4.02
CA TYR A 46 -11.95 -14.72 2.73
C TYR A 46 -13.43 -15.10 2.69
N ARG A 47 -13.99 -15.52 3.81
CA ARG A 47 -15.43 -15.81 3.92
C ARG A 47 -16.26 -14.55 3.73
N ASP A 48 -15.78 -13.41 4.25
CA ASP A 48 -16.44 -12.12 4.04
C ASP A 48 -16.42 -11.72 2.57
N ILE A 49 -15.35 -12.05 1.85
CA ILE A 49 -15.25 -11.82 0.40
C ILE A 49 -16.28 -12.67 -0.34
N GLU A 50 -16.37 -13.96 -0.02
CA GLU A 50 -17.34 -14.87 -0.64
C GLU A 50 -18.78 -14.44 -0.38
N GLN A 51 -19.05 -13.89 0.80
CA GLN A 51 -20.38 -13.42 1.20
C GLN A 51 -20.69 -12.01 0.71
N GLY A 52 -19.75 -11.33 0.07
CA GLY A 52 -19.92 -9.97 -0.41
C GLY A 52 -19.84 -8.90 0.67
N ASN A 53 -19.41 -9.23 1.88
CA ASN A 53 -19.27 -8.29 2.99
C ASN A 53 -17.97 -7.48 2.96
N PHE A 54 -17.00 -7.95 2.21
CA PHE A 54 -15.74 -7.25 2.00
C PHE A 54 -15.36 -7.35 0.53
N LEU A 55 -15.09 -6.20 -0.10
CA LEU A 55 -14.66 -6.13 -1.49
C LEU A 55 -13.15 -5.83 -1.49
N PRO A 56 -12.30 -6.77 -1.91
CA PRO A 56 -10.87 -6.55 -1.90
C PRO A 56 -10.44 -5.55 -2.98
N ALA A 57 -9.44 -4.74 -2.66
CA ALA A 57 -8.77 -3.90 -3.65
C ALA A 57 -7.85 -4.78 -4.49
N ASP A 58 -7.65 -4.42 -5.76
CA ASP A 58 -6.64 -5.06 -6.58
C ASP A 58 -5.27 -4.43 -6.32
N GLU A 59 -4.22 -5.00 -6.90
CA GLU A 59 -2.86 -4.51 -6.68
C GLU A 59 -2.63 -3.11 -7.27
N LEU A 60 -3.36 -2.72 -8.31
CA LEU A 60 -3.31 -1.36 -8.82
C LEU A 60 -3.80 -0.35 -7.77
N GLU A 61 -4.94 -0.63 -7.14
CA GLU A 61 -5.46 0.21 -6.06
C GLU A 61 -4.48 0.27 -4.88
N ASN A 62 -3.84 -0.85 -4.57
CA ASN A 62 -2.84 -0.91 -3.48
C ASN A 62 -1.61 -0.07 -3.80
N LEU A 63 -1.17 -0.03 -5.05
CA LEU A 63 -0.09 0.86 -5.49
C LEU A 63 -0.51 2.34 -5.40
N MET A 64 -1.74 2.64 -5.75
CA MET A 64 -2.28 4.01 -5.64
C MET A 64 -2.41 4.45 -4.18
N GLU A 65 -2.77 3.54 -3.30
CA GLU A 65 -2.77 3.79 -1.85
C GLU A 65 -1.36 4.10 -1.35
N GLU A 66 -0.37 3.32 -1.77
CA GLU A 66 1.02 3.55 -1.40
C GLU A 66 1.52 4.90 -1.92
N LYS A 67 1.19 5.26 -3.15
CA LYS A 67 1.53 6.57 -3.69
C LYS A 67 0.99 7.70 -2.82
N CYS A 68 -0.28 7.62 -2.44
CA CYS A 68 -0.91 8.60 -1.58
C CYS A 68 -0.22 8.68 -0.22
N LEU A 69 0.13 7.54 0.36
CA LEU A 69 0.85 7.47 1.63
C LEU A 69 2.20 8.19 1.52
N LEU A 70 2.98 7.91 0.49
CA LEU A 70 4.29 8.54 0.29
C LEU A 70 4.19 10.06 0.07
N GLU A 71 3.12 10.51 -0.58
CA GLU A 71 2.86 11.95 -0.78
C GLU A 71 2.56 12.67 0.52
N HIS A 72 1.92 12.00 1.49
CA HIS A 72 1.44 12.63 2.72
C HIS A 72 2.35 12.40 3.94
N LEU A 73 3.33 11.50 3.86
CA LEU A 73 4.27 11.29 4.95
C LEU A 73 5.23 12.47 5.09
N GLN A 74 5.33 13.00 6.32
CA GLN A 74 6.17 14.16 6.65
C GLN A 74 7.00 13.89 7.91
N VAL A 75 7.72 12.78 7.91
CA VAL A 75 8.58 12.38 9.03
C VAL A 75 10.03 12.37 8.57
N ASP A 76 10.79 13.36 9.01
CA ASP A 76 12.21 13.47 8.67
C ASP A 76 13.01 12.31 9.24
N GLY A 77 13.87 11.72 8.43
CA GLY A 77 14.68 10.57 8.83
C GLY A 77 13.96 9.23 8.81
N LEU A 78 12.70 9.20 8.39
CA LEU A 78 11.94 7.96 8.30
C LEU A 78 12.50 7.05 7.20
N LYS A 79 12.80 5.82 7.58
CA LYS A 79 13.17 4.77 6.62
C LYS A 79 11.92 3.99 6.24
N TYR A 80 11.60 4.00 4.95
CA TYR A 80 10.42 3.36 4.41
C TYR A 80 10.79 2.17 3.53
N ASP A 81 10.04 1.09 3.68
CA ASP A 81 10.18 -0.12 2.85
C ASP A 81 8.78 -0.65 2.56
N GLY A 82 8.38 -0.58 1.28
CA GLY A 82 7.09 -1.07 0.84
C GLY A 82 7.23 -2.13 -0.24
N PHE A 83 6.45 -3.20 -0.16
CA PHE A 83 6.51 -4.25 -1.16
C PHE A 83 5.16 -4.92 -1.43
N HIS A 84 5.03 -5.39 -2.68
CA HIS A 84 3.84 -6.04 -3.22
C HIS A 84 4.30 -7.33 -3.89
N ASP A 85 4.19 -8.45 -3.18
CA ASP A 85 4.73 -9.73 -3.67
C ASP A 85 4.10 -10.20 -4.98
N PHE A 86 2.80 -9.96 -5.15
CA PHE A 86 2.05 -10.46 -6.30
C PHE A 86 2.36 -9.73 -7.60
N VAL A 87 2.92 -8.53 -7.52
CA VAL A 87 3.36 -7.77 -8.71
C VAL A 87 4.87 -7.56 -8.72
N GLN A 88 5.58 -8.23 -7.80
CA GLN A 88 7.04 -8.20 -7.68
C GLN A 88 7.60 -6.77 -7.65
N PHE A 89 6.99 -5.95 -6.80
CA PHE A 89 7.34 -4.55 -6.66
C PHE A 89 7.87 -4.27 -5.26
N ARG A 90 8.93 -3.48 -5.17
CA ARG A 90 9.48 -3.02 -3.91
C ARG A 90 10.03 -1.61 -4.05
N VAL A 91 9.75 -0.76 -3.07
CA VAL A 91 10.27 0.60 -3.01
C VAL A 91 10.85 0.87 -1.62
N ARG A 92 12.04 1.44 -1.57
CA ARG A 92 12.73 1.78 -0.31
C ARG A 92 13.40 3.12 -0.41
N GLY A 93 13.43 3.83 0.71
CA GLY A 93 14.15 5.09 0.81
C GLY A 93 13.99 5.75 2.16
N THR A 94 14.65 6.88 2.32
CA THR A 94 14.63 7.69 3.54
C THR A 94 13.98 9.04 3.23
N PHE A 95 13.07 9.49 4.11
CA PHE A 95 12.41 10.78 3.99
C PHE A 95 13.26 11.90 4.62
N PRO A 96 13.25 13.09 4.05
CA PRO A 96 12.56 13.48 2.81
C PRO A 96 13.38 13.28 1.54
N GLU A 97 14.65 12.87 1.66
CA GLU A 97 15.61 12.88 0.53
C GLU A 97 15.17 12.01 -0.64
N ASP A 98 14.59 10.84 -0.36
CA ASP A 98 14.25 9.85 -1.39
C ASP A 98 12.78 9.89 -1.82
N ARG A 99 11.98 10.83 -1.31
CA ARG A 99 10.54 10.89 -1.62
C ARG A 99 10.27 10.90 -3.12
N GLU A 100 10.90 11.82 -3.85
CA GLU A 100 10.68 11.96 -5.29
C GLU A 100 11.08 10.70 -6.06
N LYS A 101 12.19 10.10 -5.66
CA LYS A 101 12.67 8.85 -6.26
C LYS A 101 11.69 7.71 -6.01
N MET A 102 11.18 7.58 -4.80
CA MET A 102 10.19 6.56 -4.45
C MET A 102 8.89 6.78 -5.19
N LEU A 103 8.40 8.02 -5.25
CA LEU A 103 7.17 8.35 -5.97
C LEU A 103 7.27 8.01 -7.45
N ARG A 104 8.39 8.32 -8.09
CA ARG A 104 8.58 7.97 -9.51
C ARG A 104 8.50 6.46 -9.72
N LYS A 105 9.11 5.69 -8.84
CA LYS A 105 9.09 4.23 -8.95
C LYS A 105 7.67 3.66 -8.80
N VAL A 106 6.92 4.18 -7.85
CA VAL A 106 5.51 3.78 -7.66
C VAL A 106 4.67 4.19 -8.87
N GLU A 107 4.85 5.39 -9.39
CA GLU A 107 4.12 5.87 -10.58
C GLU A 107 4.40 5.01 -11.80
N GLU A 108 5.64 4.58 -12.01
CA GLU A 108 6.01 3.68 -13.09
C GLU A 108 5.29 2.32 -12.94
N ALA A 109 5.23 1.80 -11.72
CA ALA A 109 4.53 0.55 -11.44
C ALA A 109 3.02 0.70 -11.67
N ILE A 110 2.42 1.83 -11.31
CA ILE A 110 1.01 2.13 -11.56
C ILE A 110 0.72 2.12 -13.06
N GLU A 111 1.52 2.84 -13.85
CA GLU A 111 1.33 2.90 -15.31
C GLU A 111 1.47 1.53 -15.97
N LYS A 112 2.42 0.72 -15.51
CA LYS A 112 2.58 -0.65 -15.98
C LYS A 112 1.34 -1.50 -15.66
N ASN A 113 0.85 -1.43 -14.44
CA ASN A 113 -0.29 -2.24 -14.00
C ASN A 113 -1.62 -1.80 -14.60
N LYS A 114 -1.77 -0.54 -15.01
CA LYS A 114 -2.96 -0.08 -15.73
C LYS A 114 -3.14 -0.78 -17.07
N LYS A 115 -2.07 -1.25 -17.67
CA LYS A 115 -2.07 -1.93 -18.98
C LYS A 115 -2.28 -3.43 -18.87
N GLU A 116 -2.28 -3.97 -17.66
CA GLU A 116 -2.40 -5.40 -17.39
C GLU A 116 -3.77 -5.72 -16.79
N LYS A 117 -4.09 -7.02 -16.74
CA LYS A 117 -5.31 -7.48 -16.09
C LYS A 117 -5.23 -7.24 -14.58
N PRO A 118 -6.36 -6.95 -13.91
CA PRO A 118 -6.37 -6.80 -12.45
C PRO A 118 -5.80 -8.02 -11.74
N VAL A 119 -4.96 -7.76 -10.73
CA VAL A 119 -4.36 -8.80 -9.89
C VAL A 119 -4.91 -8.66 -8.48
N PHE A 120 -5.52 -9.72 -7.98
CA PHE A 120 -5.99 -9.81 -6.61
C PHE A 120 -5.08 -10.76 -5.84
N ALA A 121 -4.58 -10.32 -4.70
CA ALA A 121 -3.64 -11.08 -3.90
C ALA A 121 -4.38 -12.11 -3.02
N VAL A 122 -4.84 -13.18 -3.64
CA VAL A 122 -5.52 -14.30 -2.98
C VAL A 122 -4.76 -15.58 -3.28
N ILE A 123 -4.43 -16.31 -2.24
CA ILE A 123 -3.72 -17.60 -2.36
C ILE A 123 -4.67 -18.77 -2.11
#